data_807f3938e96a8e228f42a138b73b6530
#
_entry.id   807f3938e96a8e228f42a138b73b6530
#
_cell.length_a   1.000
_cell.length_b   1.000
_cell.length_c   1.000
_cell.angle_alpha   90.00
_cell.angle_beta   90.00
_cell.angle_gamma   90.00
#
_symmetry.space_group_name_H-M   'P 1'
#
loop_
_entity.id
_entity.type
_entity.pdbx_description
1 polymer ?
#
loop_
_entity_poly.entity_id
_entity_poly.type
_entity_poly.pdbx_seq_one_letter_code
_entity_poly.pdbx_strand_id
1 'polypeptide(L)'
;MRSNPLSTLALLLSAALYLSGCTSTSKLQTQAPETTVLAAPAYQPKLSSITIPVSVQVATIEEMLNREFAGVLYRDTNLDDDNVAVTVSKNGRITIRADKDKLYFSVPLNIYAKGRWKWDPCQLCPAIDKTEDTKFDMVINTESKINLTEDYKLKTTTTGNFEWGNTKPVLELGPLKIGLARFVEPELRKQMANLTKQLDNELQKQVDVKKYVLQAWTMLQEPVKVNDDMNAWLQVVPQDVRVTPLQLRNGTLAMRIGITSYINVTTDGKPIVKTNKALPKLVLDNKLTDNIQVGLTADIPYTHATKMLQQQVANQTYKFDDGKSQLTVKDAAISPAGDQLTLMLDVDGKTKAGLFTKKIVGKVYLRGTPYYDATTASIKVKDVDYTLETKDKLLNTASWLAKNKFKDMIQQQVNIPVKDQLTDAHKSLQQALDKQGRVHESVMLKGKIQTIETDNIYLTPTAIRAVINAKGSLTATIDKL
;
A
#
# COMPACT_ATOMS: atom_id res chain seq x y z
N MET A 1 5.74 30.32 105.50
CA MET A 1 5.01 29.48 104.56
C MET A 1 5.63 29.70 103.19
N ARG A 2 6.42 28.74 102.72
CA ARG A 2 7.11 28.75 101.42
C ARG A 2 6.21 28.11 100.36
N SER A 3 5.75 28.92 99.42
CA SER A 3 5.03 28.41 98.20
C SER A 3 6.03 27.90 97.19
N ASN A 4 5.87 26.64 96.77
CA ASN A 4 6.70 25.91 95.82
C ASN A 4 6.51 26.43 94.41
N PRO A 5 7.60 26.84 93.74
CA PRO A 5 7.49 27.31 92.34
C PRO A 5 7.41 26.21 91.27
N LEU A 6 7.23 24.92 91.62
CA LEU A 6 7.23 23.80 90.73
C LEU A 6 5.86 23.50 90.11
N SER A 7 4.76 24.07 90.59
CA SER A 7 3.41 23.84 90.09
C SER A 7 3.02 24.75 88.89
N THR A 8 3.69 25.88 88.70
CA THR A 8 3.38 26.80 87.62
C THR A 8 4.12 26.46 86.30
N LEU A 9 5.24 25.73 86.40
CA LEU A 9 5.97 25.28 85.17
C LEU A 9 5.35 24.07 84.48
N ALA A 10 4.64 23.23 85.20
CA ALA A 10 3.94 22.05 84.63
C ALA A 10 2.69 22.43 83.87
N LEU A 11 2.00 23.53 84.20
CA LEU A 11 0.84 24.02 83.48
C LEU A 11 1.17 24.71 82.15
N LEU A 12 2.37 25.32 82.00
CA LEU A 12 2.81 25.89 80.74
C LEU A 12 3.40 24.86 79.77
N LEU A 13 3.93 23.73 80.21
CA LEU A 13 4.41 22.66 79.36
C LEU A 13 3.28 21.78 78.83
N SER A 14 2.14 21.68 79.50
CA SER A 14 0.99 20.96 79.01
C SER A 14 0.17 21.70 77.97
N ALA A 15 0.24 23.02 77.87
CA ALA A 15 -0.41 23.83 76.83
C ALA A 15 0.37 23.85 75.50
N ALA A 16 1.67 23.51 75.52
CA ALA A 16 2.51 23.46 74.30
C ALA A 16 2.37 22.15 73.50
N LEU A 17 1.73 21.10 74.04
CA LEU A 17 1.60 19.79 73.40
C LEU A 17 0.26 19.55 72.63
N TYR A 18 -0.65 20.54 72.63
CA TYR A 18 -1.93 20.46 71.90
C TYR A 18 -2.03 21.32 70.66
N LEU A 19 -0.91 21.84 70.10
CA LEU A 19 -0.86 22.45 68.79
C LEU A 19 -0.60 21.39 67.71
N SER A 20 -1.27 20.22 67.79
CA SER A 20 -1.47 19.38 66.66
C SER A 20 -2.34 20.16 65.65
N GLY A 21 -1.69 20.68 64.63
CA GLY A 21 -2.36 21.49 63.57
C GLY A 21 -3.59 20.76 63.09
N CYS A 22 -4.77 21.34 63.31
CA CYS A 22 -6.04 20.80 62.79
C CYS A 22 -5.97 20.66 61.28
N THR A 23 -5.90 19.43 60.80
CA THR A 23 -6.00 19.10 59.37
C THR A 23 -7.48 18.84 59.03
N SER A 24 -8.10 19.71 58.28
CA SER A 24 -9.44 19.43 57.73
C SER A 24 -9.31 18.77 56.38
N THR A 25 -9.93 17.60 56.21
CA THR A 25 -9.97 16.84 54.98
C THR A 25 -11.34 17.01 54.30
N SER A 26 -11.36 17.55 53.11
CA SER A 26 -12.55 17.66 52.26
C SER A 26 -12.53 16.57 51.16
N LYS A 27 -13.60 15.78 51.07
CA LYS A 27 -13.76 14.84 49.98
C LYS A 27 -14.42 15.53 48.79
N LEU A 28 -13.79 15.48 47.65
CA LEU A 28 -14.37 15.96 46.38
C LEU A 28 -15.25 14.87 45.78
N GLN A 29 -16.56 15.03 45.89
CA GLN A 29 -17.55 14.13 45.29
C GLN A 29 -18.02 14.72 43.99
N THR A 30 -17.26 14.48 42.88
CA THR A 30 -17.63 14.85 41.54
C THR A 30 -18.14 13.61 40.80
N GLN A 31 -19.18 13.78 39.97
CA GLN A 31 -19.65 12.72 39.09
C GLN A 31 -18.87 12.75 37.77
N ALA A 32 -18.65 11.56 37.19
CA ALA A 32 -18.08 11.48 35.85
C ALA A 32 -19.03 12.22 34.87
N PRO A 33 -18.53 13.14 34.04
CA PRO A 33 -19.36 13.73 33.03
C PRO A 33 -19.87 12.66 32.07
N GLU A 34 -21.08 12.86 31.56
CA GLU A 34 -21.64 11.96 30.54
C GLU A 34 -20.69 11.90 29.33
N THR A 35 -20.41 10.71 28.89
CA THR A 35 -19.66 10.44 27.66
C THR A 35 -20.55 10.79 26.47
N THR A 36 -20.59 12.04 26.09
CA THR A 36 -21.25 12.45 24.86
C THR A 36 -20.35 12.09 23.70
N VAL A 37 -20.69 11.01 23.00
CA VAL A 37 -20.07 10.71 21.73
C VAL A 37 -20.82 11.51 20.67
N LEU A 38 -20.28 12.67 20.28
CA LEU A 38 -20.71 13.27 19.02
C LEU A 38 -20.34 12.29 17.92
N ALA A 39 -21.25 12.12 16.95
CA ALA A 39 -20.86 11.47 15.70
C ALA A 39 -19.57 12.16 15.24
N ALA A 40 -18.46 11.42 15.21
CA ALA A 40 -17.21 11.98 14.74
C ALA A 40 -17.49 12.69 13.42
N PRO A 41 -16.99 13.92 13.20
CA PRO A 41 -17.12 14.55 11.91
C PRO A 41 -16.74 13.51 10.88
N ALA A 42 -17.60 13.30 9.86
CA ALA A 42 -17.44 12.20 8.94
C ALA A 42 -16.03 12.28 8.33
N TYR A 43 -15.07 11.62 9.00
CA TYR A 43 -13.73 11.52 8.48
C TYR A 43 -13.82 10.81 7.15
N GLN A 44 -13.52 11.51 6.09
CA GLN A 44 -13.36 10.89 4.79
C GLN A 44 -11.95 10.32 4.71
N PRO A 45 -11.78 9.00 4.67
CA PRO A 45 -10.47 8.39 4.52
C PRO A 45 -9.78 8.96 3.29
N LYS A 46 -8.53 9.37 3.42
CA LYS A 46 -7.75 9.82 2.26
C LYS A 46 -7.50 8.63 1.34
N LEU A 47 -7.85 8.81 0.07
CA LEU A 47 -7.58 7.82 -0.94
C LEU A 47 -6.06 7.75 -1.17
N SER A 48 -5.50 6.58 -0.94
CA SER A 48 -4.10 6.28 -1.19
C SER A 48 -3.91 5.96 -2.66
N SER A 49 -2.79 6.37 -3.24
CA SER A 49 -2.39 6.00 -4.60
C SER A 49 -1.01 5.35 -4.55
N ILE A 50 -0.92 4.14 -5.06
CA ILE A 50 0.33 3.40 -5.21
C ILE A 50 0.54 3.17 -6.70
N THR A 51 1.58 3.77 -7.25
CA THR A 51 1.93 3.59 -8.65
C THR A 51 3.24 2.83 -8.76
N ILE A 52 3.21 1.76 -9.53
CA ILE A 52 4.32 0.84 -9.72
C ILE A 52 4.73 0.93 -11.20
N PRO A 53 5.90 1.47 -11.55
CA PRO A 53 6.44 1.32 -12.88
C PRO A 53 6.89 -0.13 -13.09
N VAL A 54 6.36 -0.74 -14.14
CA VAL A 54 6.70 -2.11 -14.57
C VAL A 54 7.46 -2.02 -15.88
N SER A 55 8.59 -2.69 -15.98
CA SER A 55 9.40 -2.68 -17.18
C SER A 55 9.97 -4.06 -17.51
N VAL A 56 10.12 -4.33 -18.81
CA VAL A 56 10.79 -5.52 -19.33
C VAL A 56 11.70 -5.12 -20.49
N GLN A 57 12.90 -5.70 -20.50
CA GLN A 57 13.83 -5.49 -21.59
C GLN A 57 13.34 -6.24 -22.85
N VAL A 58 13.33 -5.57 -24.00
CA VAL A 58 12.96 -6.20 -25.28
C VAL A 58 13.91 -7.37 -25.59
N ALA A 59 15.17 -7.25 -25.21
CA ALA A 59 16.14 -8.34 -25.35
C ALA A 59 15.74 -9.62 -24.61
N THR A 60 15.14 -9.49 -23.42
CA THR A 60 14.63 -10.66 -22.66
C THR A 60 13.51 -11.38 -23.40
N ILE A 61 12.60 -10.60 -24.03
CA ILE A 61 11.54 -11.15 -24.89
C ILE A 61 12.15 -11.83 -26.12
N GLU A 62 13.11 -11.19 -26.74
CA GLU A 62 13.83 -11.74 -27.92
C GLU A 62 14.52 -13.06 -27.60
N GLU A 63 15.21 -13.15 -26.47
CA GLU A 63 15.86 -14.39 -26.02
C GLU A 63 14.84 -15.49 -25.74
N MET A 64 13.73 -15.16 -25.07
CA MET A 64 12.65 -16.12 -24.83
C MET A 64 12.10 -16.66 -26.15
N LEU A 65 11.76 -15.80 -27.11
CA LEU A 65 11.23 -16.24 -28.41
C LEU A 65 12.26 -17.09 -29.18
N ASN A 66 13.55 -16.72 -29.12
CA ASN A 66 14.58 -17.51 -29.76
C ASN A 66 14.79 -18.89 -29.14
N ARG A 67 14.50 -19.06 -27.87
CA ARG A 67 14.52 -20.34 -27.15
C ARG A 67 13.29 -21.19 -27.47
N GLU A 68 12.10 -20.58 -27.41
CA GLU A 68 10.85 -21.29 -27.66
C GLU A 68 10.70 -21.72 -29.14
N PHE A 69 11.06 -20.84 -30.06
CA PHE A 69 10.99 -21.08 -31.50
C PHE A 69 12.36 -21.53 -32.02
N ALA A 70 12.78 -22.75 -31.68
CA ALA A 70 14.04 -23.34 -32.14
C ALA A 70 13.79 -24.44 -33.17
N GLY A 71 14.60 -24.49 -34.23
CA GLY A 71 14.60 -25.55 -35.21
C GLY A 71 13.42 -25.51 -36.18
N VAL A 72 12.68 -26.64 -36.32
CA VAL A 72 11.53 -26.78 -37.23
C VAL A 72 10.29 -26.18 -36.57
N LEU A 73 9.70 -25.16 -37.21
CA LEU A 73 8.52 -24.45 -36.73
C LEU A 73 7.20 -25.07 -37.27
N TYR A 74 7.26 -25.62 -38.49
CA TYR A 74 6.09 -26.26 -39.11
C TYR A 74 6.59 -27.42 -39.98
N ARG A 75 5.85 -28.49 -40.02
CA ARG A 75 6.14 -29.64 -40.86
C ARG A 75 4.85 -30.29 -41.34
N ASP A 76 4.72 -30.29 -42.65
CA ASP A 76 3.74 -31.11 -43.35
C ASP A 76 4.50 -32.01 -44.32
N THR A 77 4.29 -33.31 -44.24
CA THR A 77 4.93 -34.30 -45.08
C THR A 77 3.93 -35.04 -45.97
N ASN A 78 2.65 -34.66 -45.91
CA ASN A 78 1.59 -35.32 -46.64
C ASN A 78 1.48 -34.75 -48.06
N LEU A 79 1.75 -35.56 -49.06
CA LEU A 79 1.61 -35.24 -50.48
C LEU A 79 0.26 -35.73 -51.07
N ASP A 80 -0.55 -36.47 -50.29
CA ASP A 80 -1.75 -37.11 -50.84
C ASP A 80 -3.01 -36.26 -50.67
N ASP A 81 -3.00 -35.22 -49.84
CA ASP A 81 -4.12 -34.31 -49.64
C ASP A 81 -4.14 -33.14 -50.61
N ASP A 82 -3.01 -32.45 -50.81
CA ASP A 82 -2.90 -31.27 -51.67
C ASP A 82 -1.73 -31.30 -52.65
N ASN A 83 -0.97 -32.39 -52.69
CA ASN A 83 0.26 -32.59 -53.48
C ASN A 83 1.43 -31.70 -53.09
N VAL A 84 1.42 -31.11 -51.89
CA VAL A 84 2.49 -30.23 -51.39
C VAL A 84 2.91 -30.65 -49.98
N ALA A 85 4.18 -30.86 -49.80
CA ALA A 85 4.78 -31.05 -48.47
C ALA A 85 5.68 -29.86 -48.15
N VAL A 86 5.59 -29.33 -46.93
CA VAL A 86 6.33 -28.12 -46.54
C VAL A 86 6.98 -28.31 -45.19
N THR A 87 8.26 -27.95 -45.09
CA THR A 87 8.95 -27.82 -43.82
C THR A 87 9.47 -26.40 -43.67
N VAL A 88 9.03 -25.74 -42.60
CA VAL A 88 9.48 -24.40 -42.25
C VAL A 88 10.42 -24.46 -41.03
N SER A 89 11.61 -23.94 -41.17
CA SER A 89 12.62 -23.93 -40.13
C SER A 89 13.09 -22.52 -39.89
N LYS A 90 13.47 -22.19 -38.64
CA LYS A 90 14.11 -20.93 -38.31
C LYS A 90 15.50 -20.87 -38.94
N ASN A 91 15.82 -19.77 -39.61
CA ASN A 91 17.09 -19.54 -40.30
C ASN A 91 17.82 -18.31 -39.73
N GLY A 92 18.16 -18.32 -38.44
CA GLY A 92 18.79 -17.22 -37.76
C GLY A 92 18.05 -16.78 -36.50
N ARG A 93 18.42 -15.62 -35.95
CA ARG A 93 17.76 -15.09 -34.74
C ARG A 93 16.49 -14.30 -35.13
N ILE A 94 15.44 -14.53 -34.36
CA ILE A 94 14.30 -13.60 -34.30
C ILE A 94 14.82 -12.32 -33.67
N THR A 95 14.57 -11.18 -34.29
CA THR A 95 14.94 -9.87 -33.76
C THR A 95 13.68 -9.04 -33.49
N ILE A 96 13.73 -8.25 -32.42
CA ILE A 96 12.62 -7.40 -32.02
C ILE A 96 13.11 -5.95 -31.98
N ARG A 97 12.46 -5.10 -32.74
CA ARG A 97 12.62 -3.65 -32.66
C ARG A 97 11.35 -3.03 -32.09
N ALA A 98 11.53 -2.04 -31.29
CA ALA A 98 10.48 -1.37 -30.60
C ALA A 98 10.50 0.12 -30.97
N ASP A 99 9.38 0.68 -31.41
CA ASP A 99 9.23 2.09 -31.73
C ASP A 99 7.84 2.59 -31.33
N LYS A 100 7.81 3.64 -30.49
CA LYS A 100 6.59 4.25 -29.93
C LYS A 100 5.70 3.24 -29.19
N ASP A 101 4.60 2.83 -29.78
CA ASP A 101 3.60 1.90 -29.24
C ASP A 101 3.54 0.58 -30.03
N LYS A 102 4.54 0.30 -30.86
CA LYS A 102 4.59 -0.84 -31.78
C LYS A 102 5.84 -1.69 -31.57
N LEU A 103 5.65 -2.99 -31.64
CA LEU A 103 6.72 -3.98 -31.72
C LEU A 103 6.84 -4.48 -33.16
N TYR A 104 8.07 -4.49 -33.67
CA TYR A 104 8.43 -5.02 -34.97
C TYR A 104 9.24 -6.29 -34.77
N PHE A 105 8.73 -7.38 -35.31
CA PHE A 105 9.42 -8.66 -35.27
C PHE A 105 9.94 -8.99 -36.65
N SER A 106 11.16 -9.48 -36.71
CA SER A 106 11.77 -10.01 -37.92
C SER A 106 12.17 -11.46 -37.69
N VAL A 107 11.56 -12.35 -38.44
CA VAL A 107 11.70 -13.81 -38.28
C VAL A 107 12.28 -14.39 -39.58
N PRO A 108 13.58 -14.69 -39.62
CA PRO A 108 14.21 -15.34 -40.77
C PRO A 108 13.86 -16.83 -40.83
N LEU A 109 13.41 -17.30 -41.97
CA LEU A 109 12.93 -18.66 -42.21
C LEU A 109 13.68 -19.28 -43.38
N ASN A 110 13.90 -20.58 -43.27
CA ASN A 110 14.22 -21.47 -44.39
C ASN A 110 13.05 -22.40 -44.68
N ILE A 111 12.61 -22.44 -45.90
CA ILE A 111 11.47 -23.22 -46.33
C ILE A 111 11.98 -24.27 -47.31
N TYR A 112 11.64 -25.53 -46.99
CA TYR A 112 11.76 -26.66 -47.89
C TYR A 112 10.36 -27.05 -48.30
N ALA A 113 10.07 -26.91 -49.62
CA ALA A 113 8.80 -27.29 -50.20
C ALA A 113 8.99 -28.40 -51.24
N LYS A 114 8.15 -29.41 -51.18
CA LYS A 114 8.13 -30.53 -52.11
C LYS A 114 6.75 -30.58 -52.75
N GLY A 115 6.69 -30.52 -54.08
CA GLY A 115 5.48 -30.58 -54.82
C GLY A 115 5.40 -31.84 -55.67
N ARG A 116 4.26 -32.49 -55.71
CA ARG A 116 3.98 -33.61 -56.57
C ARG A 116 3.09 -33.16 -57.71
N TRP A 117 3.55 -33.40 -58.94
CA TRP A 117 2.82 -33.06 -60.13
C TRP A 117 2.36 -34.30 -60.84
N LYS A 118 1.03 -34.49 -60.95
CA LYS A 118 0.40 -35.52 -61.72
C LYS A 118 -0.24 -34.91 -62.95
N TRP A 119 0.17 -35.39 -64.11
CA TRP A 119 -0.42 -34.98 -65.39
C TRP A 119 -0.73 -36.23 -66.24
N ASP A 120 -2.00 -36.43 -66.51
CA ASP A 120 -2.49 -37.55 -67.29
C ASP A 120 -3.22 -36.98 -68.51
N PRO A 121 -2.49 -36.78 -69.65
CA PRO A 121 -3.03 -36.11 -70.79
C PRO A 121 -4.05 -36.90 -71.59
N CYS A 122 -4.05 -38.27 -71.57
CA CYS A 122 -5.00 -39.11 -72.26
C CYS A 122 -4.89 -40.57 -71.79
N GLN A 123 -5.95 -41.42 -71.99
CA GLN A 123 -5.97 -42.83 -71.59
C GLN A 123 -4.85 -43.70 -72.16
N LEU A 124 -4.23 -43.28 -73.27
CA LEU A 124 -3.12 -43.97 -73.93
C LEU A 124 -1.76 -43.23 -73.81
N CYS A 125 -1.74 -42.11 -73.15
CA CYS A 125 -0.52 -41.37 -72.93
C CYS A 125 0.17 -41.82 -71.62
N PRO A 126 1.51 -41.82 -71.57
CA PRO A 126 2.16 -42.10 -70.32
C PRO A 126 1.83 -40.98 -69.32
N ALA A 127 1.26 -41.37 -68.18
CA ALA A 127 1.02 -40.46 -67.10
C ALA A 127 2.38 -39.94 -66.51
N ILE A 128 2.49 -38.66 -66.30
CA ILE A 128 3.64 -38.07 -65.66
C ILE A 128 3.32 -37.87 -64.17
N ASP A 129 3.99 -38.62 -63.32
CA ASP A 129 3.97 -38.43 -61.86
C ASP A 129 5.41 -38.05 -61.45
N LYS A 130 5.63 -36.75 -61.21
CA LYS A 130 6.93 -36.23 -60.81
C LYS A 130 6.80 -35.47 -59.53
N THR A 131 7.79 -35.65 -58.67
CA THR A 131 7.96 -34.92 -57.43
C THR A 131 9.25 -34.08 -57.53
N GLU A 132 9.10 -32.81 -57.34
CA GLU A 132 10.23 -31.86 -57.36
C GLU A 132 10.24 -31.10 -56.06
N ASP A 133 11.42 -30.69 -55.62
CA ASP A 133 11.59 -29.91 -54.38
C ASP A 133 12.29 -28.58 -54.66
N THR A 134 12.05 -27.67 -53.74
CA THR A 134 12.71 -26.33 -53.78
C THR A 134 13.03 -25.86 -52.36
N LYS A 135 14.14 -25.19 -52.21
CA LYS A 135 14.55 -24.51 -50.98
C LYS A 135 14.67 -23.03 -51.20
N PHE A 136 14.14 -22.27 -50.27
CA PHE A 136 14.25 -20.80 -50.32
C PHE A 136 14.21 -20.20 -48.96
N ASP A 137 14.75 -18.99 -48.85
CA ASP A 137 14.76 -18.20 -47.64
C ASP A 137 13.75 -17.07 -47.74
N MET A 138 13.15 -16.77 -46.61
CA MET A 138 12.29 -15.59 -46.47
C MET A 138 12.41 -15.00 -45.08
N VAL A 139 12.09 -13.73 -44.97
CA VAL A 139 11.99 -13.03 -43.70
C VAL A 139 10.55 -12.57 -43.52
N ILE A 140 9.92 -13.00 -42.45
CA ILE A 140 8.63 -12.48 -42.05
C ILE A 140 8.87 -11.27 -41.16
N ASN A 141 8.34 -10.13 -41.57
CA ASN A 141 8.32 -8.90 -40.80
C ASN A 141 6.91 -8.62 -40.31
N THR A 142 6.73 -8.47 -39.01
CA THR A 142 5.41 -8.14 -38.43
C THR A 142 5.51 -6.86 -37.63
N GLU A 143 4.44 -6.08 -37.63
CA GLU A 143 4.19 -4.93 -36.80
C GLU A 143 3.01 -5.23 -35.89
N SER A 144 3.21 -5.23 -34.59
CA SER A 144 2.18 -5.52 -33.60
C SER A 144 1.94 -4.33 -32.68
N LYS A 145 0.72 -3.86 -32.63
CA LYS A 145 0.25 -2.89 -31.64
C LYS A 145 -0.40 -3.63 -30.49
N ILE A 146 0.04 -3.32 -29.26
CA ILE A 146 -0.43 -4.00 -28.04
C ILE A 146 -1.22 -3.00 -27.19
N ASN A 147 -2.44 -3.36 -26.83
CA ASN A 147 -3.30 -2.58 -25.93
C ASN A 147 -3.87 -3.48 -24.84
N LEU A 148 -4.19 -2.88 -23.71
CA LEU A 148 -4.93 -3.53 -22.63
C LEU A 148 -6.35 -2.96 -22.61
N THR A 149 -7.37 -3.83 -22.58
CA THR A 149 -8.78 -3.41 -22.53
C THR A 149 -9.23 -3.14 -21.10
N GLU A 150 -10.36 -2.46 -20.93
CA GLU A 150 -10.99 -2.22 -19.61
C GLU A 150 -11.30 -3.52 -18.85
N ASP A 151 -11.45 -4.66 -19.53
CA ASP A 151 -11.70 -5.98 -18.94
C ASP A 151 -10.40 -6.76 -18.68
N TYR A 152 -9.24 -6.10 -18.69
CA TYR A 152 -7.92 -6.71 -18.47
C TYR A 152 -7.49 -7.70 -19.56
N LYS A 153 -8.06 -7.62 -20.75
CA LYS A 153 -7.65 -8.47 -21.86
C LYS A 153 -6.57 -7.79 -22.69
N LEU A 154 -5.53 -8.54 -22.98
CA LEU A 154 -4.53 -8.11 -23.95
C LEU A 154 -5.19 -8.10 -25.34
N LYS A 155 -5.13 -6.99 -26.04
CA LYS A 155 -5.57 -6.86 -27.43
C LYS A 155 -4.37 -6.54 -28.28
N THR A 156 -4.00 -7.45 -29.17
CA THR A 156 -2.98 -7.23 -30.19
C THR A 156 -3.63 -7.00 -31.55
N THR A 157 -3.00 -6.19 -32.35
CA THR A 157 -3.35 -6.00 -33.76
C THR A 157 -2.05 -6.07 -34.54
N THR A 158 -1.86 -7.20 -35.23
CA THR A 158 -0.64 -7.50 -35.95
C THR A 158 -0.86 -7.42 -37.45
N THR A 159 0.00 -6.70 -38.13
CA THR A 159 0.13 -6.72 -39.58
C THR A 159 1.44 -7.39 -39.96
N GLY A 160 1.43 -8.16 -41.03
CA GLY A 160 2.60 -8.91 -41.45
C GLY A 160 2.92 -8.65 -42.94
N ASN A 161 4.19 -8.70 -43.24
CA ASN A 161 4.73 -8.71 -44.57
C ASN A 161 5.89 -9.71 -44.62
N PHE A 162 6.27 -10.13 -45.81
CA PHE A 162 7.43 -10.96 -45.99
C PHE A 162 8.33 -10.40 -47.10
N GLU A 163 9.59 -10.73 -47.01
CA GLU A 163 10.60 -10.45 -48.00
C GLU A 163 11.32 -11.74 -48.35
N TRP A 164 11.61 -11.91 -49.64
CA TRP A 164 12.45 -13.03 -50.09
C TRP A 164 13.87 -12.83 -49.54
N GLY A 165 14.47 -13.93 -49.10
CA GLY A 165 15.89 -13.93 -48.70
C GLY A 165 16.83 -14.03 -49.90
N ASN A 166 17.99 -14.57 -49.63
CA ASN A 166 19.03 -14.70 -50.68
C ASN A 166 18.60 -15.73 -51.77
N THR A 167 17.81 -16.73 -51.40
CA THR A 167 17.29 -17.74 -52.33
C THR A 167 15.79 -17.54 -52.50
N LYS A 168 15.34 -17.67 -53.77
CA LYS A 168 13.94 -17.60 -54.12
C LYS A 168 13.44 -18.98 -54.59
N PRO A 169 12.14 -19.26 -54.49
CA PRO A 169 11.63 -20.55 -54.96
C PRO A 169 11.80 -20.68 -56.48
N VAL A 170 12.47 -21.73 -56.91
CA VAL A 170 12.73 -22.07 -58.30
C VAL A 170 12.38 -23.51 -58.54
N LEU A 171 11.63 -23.79 -59.59
CA LEU A 171 11.39 -25.12 -60.08
C LEU A 171 12.45 -25.46 -61.17
N GLU A 172 13.18 -26.55 -60.96
CA GLU A 172 14.20 -27.03 -61.91
C GLU A 172 13.65 -28.20 -62.70
N LEU A 173 13.38 -27.98 -63.97
CA LEU A 173 12.92 -29.01 -64.92
C LEU A 173 14.04 -29.31 -65.95
N GLY A 174 15.02 -30.10 -65.52
CA GLY A 174 16.24 -30.34 -66.31
C GLY A 174 17.02 -29.02 -66.53
N PRO A 175 17.26 -28.58 -67.77
CA PRO A 175 17.97 -27.32 -68.02
C PRO A 175 17.11 -26.07 -67.80
N LEU A 176 15.80 -26.22 -67.60
CA LEU A 176 14.86 -25.10 -67.43
C LEU A 176 14.67 -24.76 -65.99
N LYS A 177 14.94 -23.48 -65.61
CA LYS A 177 14.68 -22.96 -64.27
C LYS A 177 13.51 -21.98 -64.33
N ILE A 178 12.44 -22.29 -63.62
CA ILE A 178 11.22 -21.49 -63.54
C ILE A 178 11.14 -20.83 -62.17
N GLY A 179 11.21 -19.48 -62.11
CA GLY A 179 11.00 -18.75 -60.88
C GLY A 179 9.56 -18.81 -60.42
N LEU A 180 9.33 -19.42 -59.27
CA LEU A 180 7.99 -19.62 -58.68
C LEU A 180 7.51 -18.41 -57.82
N ALA A 181 8.40 -17.47 -57.46
CA ALA A 181 8.09 -16.38 -56.56
C ALA A 181 6.80 -15.63 -56.93
N ARG A 182 6.63 -15.26 -58.22
CA ARG A 182 5.45 -14.54 -58.75
C ARG A 182 4.13 -15.32 -58.64
N PHE A 183 4.19 -16.64 -58.60
CA PHE A 183 3.02 -17.50 -58.50
C PHE A 183 2.62 -17.77 -57.04
N VAL A 184 3.60 -17.89 -56.15
CA VAL A 184 3.37 -18.18 -54.73
C VAL A 184 3.10 -16.91 -53.89
N GLU A 185 3.58 -15.76 -54.33
CA GLU A 185 3.46 -14.50 -53.58
C GLU A 185 2.01 -14.09 -53.25
N PRO A 186 1.03 -14.14 -54.16
CA PRO A 186 -0.36 -13.80 -53.83
C PRO A 186 -0.95 -14.70 -52.72
N GLU A 187 -0.65 -16.00 -52.77
CA GLU A 187 -1.15 -16.95 -51.76
C GLU A 187 -0.41 -16.74 -50.40
N LEU A 188 0.89 -16.53 -50.42
CA LEU A 188 1.63 -16.20 -49.22
C LEU A 188 1.12 -14.91 -48.54
N ARG A 189 0.77 -13.87 -49.31
CA ARG A 189 0.18 -12.64 -48.78
C ARG A 189 -1.19 -12.90 -48.15
N LYS A 190 -1.99 -13.73 -48.72
CA LYS A 190 -3.29 -14.14 -48.18
C LYS A 190 -3.12 -14.96 -46.89
N GLN A 191 -2.20 -15.91 -46.90
CA GLN A 191 -1.89 -16.72 -45.72
C GLN A 191 -1.27 -15.89 -44.59
N MET A 192 -0.48 -14.86 -44.90
CA MET A 192 0.09 -13.92 -43.92
C MET A 192 -1.01 -13.23 -43.11
N ALA A 193 -2.09 -12.78 -43.73
CA ALA A 193 -3.22 -12.16 -43.02
C ALA A 193 -3.92 -13.17 -42.08
N ASN A 194 -3.99 -14.44 -42.44
CA ASN A 194 -4.52 -15.50 -41.59
C ASN A 194 -3.57 -15.80 -40.42
N LEU A 195 -2.26 -15.89 -40.68
CA LEU A 195 -1.23 -16.14 -39.65
C LEU A 195 -1.17 -15.04 -38.62
N THR A 196 -1.19 -13.78 -39.03
CA THR A 196 -1.17 -12.63 -38.07
C THR A 196 -2.42 -12.61 -37.21
N LYS A 197 -3.60 -12.93 -37.78
CA LYS A 197 -4.85 -13.06 -37.02
C LYS A 197 -4.84 -14.24 -36.04
N GLN A 198 -4.26 -15.38 -36.45
CA GLN A 198 -4.06 -16.51 -35.54
C GLN A 198 -3.10 -16.18 -34.44
N LEU A 199 -1.97 -15.48 -34.73
CA LEU A 199 -1.01 -15.00 -33.73
C LEU A 199 -1.69 -14.09 -32.71
N ASP A 200 -2.49 -13.12 -33.16
CA ASP A 200 -3.25 -12.23 -32.28
C ASP A 200 -4.20 -13.02 -31.35
N ASN A 201 -4.90 -14.01 -31.89
CA ASN A 201 -5.80 -14.84 -31.11
C ASN A 201 -5.06 -15.70 -30.07
N GLU A 202 -3.91 -16.28 -30.46
CA GLU A 202 -3.11 -17.09 -29.52
C GLU A 202 -2.48 -16.24 -28.43
N LEU A 203 -1.92 -15.07 -28.74
CA LEU A 203 -1.41 -14.15 -27.73
C LEU A 203 -2.48 -13.70 -26.72
N GLN A 204 -3.71 -13.45 -27.21
CA GLN A 204 -4.84 -13.11 -26.35
C GLN A 204 -5.26 -14.26 -25.43
N LYS A 205 -5.13 -15.51 -25.85
CA LYS A 205 -5.46 -16.70 -25.04
C LYS A 205 -4.37 -17.05 -24.04
N GLN A 206 -3.10 -16.93 -24.44
CA GLN A 206 -1.95 -17.35 -23.64
C GLN A 206 -1.65 -16.36 -22.50
N VAL A 207 -1.95 -15.07 -22.67
CA VAL A 207 -1.65 -14.03 -21.70
C VAL A 207 -2.90 -13.63 -20.92
N ASP A 208 -3.18 -14.34 -19.84
CA ASP A 208 -4.32 -14.05 -18.96
C ASP A 208 -3.94 -12.97 -17.90
N VAL A 209 -3.88 -11.71 -18.35
CA VAL A 209 -3.60 -10.56 -17.48
C VAL A 209 -4.62 -10.49 -16.34
N LYS A 210 -5.89 -10.80 -16.62
CA LYS A 210 -6.97 -10.74 -15.62
C LYS A 210 -6.71 -11.65 -14.43
N LYS A 211 -6.23 -12.84 -14.67
CA LYS A 211 -5.88 -13.83 -13.63
C LYS A 211 -4.83 -13.27 -12.66
N TYR A 212 -3.74 -12.71 -13.19
CA TYR A 212 -2.66 -12.15 -12.36
C TYR A 212 -3.10 -10.91 -11.59
N VAL A 213 -3.88 -10.02 -12.23
CA VAL A 213 -4.43 -8.85 -11.55
C VAL A 213 -5.40 -9.26 -10.45
N LEU A 214 -6.25 -10.26 -10.67
CA LEU A 214 -7.18 -10.77 -9.66
C LEU A 214 -6.44 -11.40 -8.45
N GLN A 215 -5.37 -12.13 -8.69
CA GLN A 215 -4.53 -12.67 -7.62
C GLN A 215 -3.94 -11.53 -6.78
N ALA A 216 -3.31 -10.55 -7.42
CA ALA A 216 -2.74 -9.39 -6.73
C ALA A 216 -3.82 -8.58 -5.97
N TRP A 217 -4.97 -8.36 -6.57
CA TRP A 217 -6.14 -7.71 -5.97
C TRP A 217 -6.63 -8.42 -4.72
N THR A 218 -6.69 -9.74 -4.77
CA THR A 218 -7.11 -10.57 -3.63
C THR A 218 -6.07 -10.54 -2.51
N MET A 219 -4.78 -10.68 -2.85
CA MET A 219 -3.68 -10.64 -1.89
C MET A 219 -3.58 -9.29 -1.18
N LEU A 220 -3.79 -8.18 -1.89
CA LEU A 220 -3.78 -6.83 -1.29
C LEU A 220 -4.82 -6.64 -0.19
N GLN A 221 -5.92 -7.39 -0.21
CA GLN A 221 -6.99 -7.29 0.79
C GLN A 221 -6.71 -8.12 2.04
N GLU A 222 -5.69 -8.97 2.04
CA GLU A 222 -5.30 -9.75 3.22
C GLU A 222 -4.67 -8.84 4.28
N PRO A 223 -5.19 -8.83 5.51
CA PRO A 223 -4.60 -8.03 6.58
C PRO A 223 -3.18 -8.47 6.91
N VAL A 224 -2.28 -7.50 6.99
CA VAL A 224 -0.86 -7.72 7.31
C VAL A 224 -0.56 -7.22 8.71
N LYS A 225 0.06 -8.04 9.54
CA LYS A 225 0.52 -7.61 10.87
C LYS A 225 1.76 -6.72 10.70
N VAL A 226 1.69 -5.50 11.20
CA VAL A 226 2.76 -4.49 11.03
C VAL A 226 3.50 -4.18 12.32
N ASN A 227 2.94 -4.52 13.48
CA ASN A 227 3.61 -4.39 14.78
C ASN A 227 3.10 -5.46 15.74
N ASP A 228 4.01 -6.19 16.39
CA ASP A 228 3.68 -7.25 17.34
C ASP A 228 3.28 -6.70 18.72
N ASP A 229 4.02 -5.72 19.24
CA ASP A 229 3.83 -5.19 20.58
C ASP A 229 2.49 -4.46 20.71
N MET A 230 2.07 -3.74 19.69
CA MET A 230 0.80 -3.04 19.63
C MET A 230 -0.32 -3.89 19.01
N ASN A 231 -0.03 -5.13 18.61
CA ASN A 231 -0.95 -6.00 17.86
C ASN A 231 -1.58 -5.26 16.66
N ALA A 232 -0.76 -4.45 15.98
CA ALA A 232 -1.23 -3.58 14.90
C ALA A 232 -1.31 -4.32 13.57
N TRP A 233 -2.45 -4.18 12.90
CA TRP A 233 -2.77 -4.80 11.61
C TRP A 233 -3.10 -3.75 10.58
N LEU A 234 -2.49 -3.87 9.42
CA LEU A 234 -2.77 -3.04 8.25
C LEU A 234 -3.78 -3.74 7.34
N GLN A 235 -4.83 -3.01 6.99
CA GLN A 235 -5.86 -3.44 6.05
C GLN A 235 -5.87 -2.53 4.84
N VAL A 236 -5.83 -3.11 3.63
CA VAL A 236 -5.96 -2.40 2.36
C VAL A 236 -7.34 -2.70 1.76
N VAL A 237 -8.07 -1.65 1.38
CA VAL A 237 -9.36 -1.74 0.71
C VAL A 237 -9.23 -1.11 -0.67
N PRO A 238 -8.81 -1.88 -1.70
CA PRO A 238 -8.57 -1.36 -3.03
C PRO A 238 -9.87 -0.89 -3.69
N GLN A 239 -9.81 0.20 -4.47
CA GLN A 239 -10.94 0.87 -5.11
C GLN A 239 -10.91 0.76 -6.63
N ASP A 240 -9.79 1.12 -7.25
CA ASP A 240 -9.62 1.04 -8.70
C ASP A 240 -8.21 0.60 -9.10
N VAL A 241 -8.07 0.18 -10.35
CA VAL A 241 -6.81 -0.14 -11.00
C VAL A 241 -6.67 0.75 -12.22
N ARG A 242 -5.54 1.44 -12.31
CA ARG A 242 -5.19 2.36 -13.39
C ARG A 242 -3.92 1.91 -14.07
N VAL A 243 -3.82 2.16 -15.37
CA VAL A 243 -2.58 1.87 -16.11
C VAL A 243 -2.28 2.99 -17.10
N THR A 244 -1.00 3.23 -17.33
CA THR A 244 -0.59 4.03 -18.48
C THR A 244 -0.63 3.18 -19.74
N PRO A 245 -0.76 3.77 -20.93
CA PRO A 245 -0.43 3.08 -22.16
C PRO A 245 0.99 2.52 -22.11
N LEU A 246 1.17 1.39 -22.79
CA LEU A 246 2.46 0.77 -22.95
C LEU A 246 3.40 1.71 -23.71
N GLN A 247 4.58 1.96 -23.18
CA GLN A 247 5.58 2.81 -23.77
C GLN A 247 6.86 2.04 -24.06
N LEU A 248 7.42 2.30 -25.20
CA LEU A 248 8.69 1.75 -25.65
C LEU A 248 9.74 2.83 -25.68
N ARG A 249 10.78 2.68 -24.86
CA ARG A 249 11.92 3.61 -24.84
C ARG A 249 13.22 2.83 -24.61
N ASN A 250 14.22 3.11 -25.44
CA ASN A 250 15.58 2.58 -25.26
C ASN A 250 15.63 1.05 -25.09
N GLY A 251 14.86 0.31 -25.90
CA GLY A 251 14.82 -1.15 -25.82
C GLY A 251 14.11 -1.70 -24.58
N THR A 252 13.38 -0.87 -23.86
CA THR A 252 12.59 -1.28 -22.69
C THR A 252 11.11 -1.03 -22.94
N LEU A 253 10.32 -2.05 -22.70
CA LEU A 253 8.87 -1.99 -22.68
C LEU A 253 8.44 -1.59 -21.27
N ALA A 254 7.75 -0.49 -21.09
CA ALA A 254 7.38 0.03 -19.79
C ALA A 254 5.93 0.50 -19.74
N MET A 255 5.30 0.27 -18.59
CA MET A 255 3.98 0.80 -18.25
C MET A 255 3.94 1.12 -16.75
N ARG A 256 3.01 1.94 -16.32
CA ARG A 256 2.72 2.16 -14.90
C ARG A 256 1.41 1.51 -14.55
N ILE A 257 1.39 0.83 -13.41
CA ILE A 257 0.17 0.28 -12.82
C ILE A 257 -0.09 1.07 -11.54
N GLY A 258 -1.22 1.75 -11.48
CA GLY A 258 -1.69 2.49 -10.31
C GLY A 258 -2.83 1.75 -9.62
N ILE A 259 -2.79 1.70 -8.30
CA ILE A 259 -3.88 1.18 -7.49
C ILE A 259 -4.27 2.29 -6.53
N THR A 260 -5.56 2.65 -6.51
CA THR A 260 -6.10 3.49 -5.46
C THR A 260 -6.76 2.63 -4.40
N SER A 261 -6.59 3.00 -3.13
CA SER A 261 -7.07 2.20 -2.00
C SER A 261 -7.29 3.06 -0.76
N TYR A 262 -8.17 2.62 0.12
CA TYR A 262 -8.16 3.06 1.51
C TYR A 262 -7.28 2.12 2.33
N ILE A 263 -6.48 2.69 3.23
CA ILE A 263 -5.58 1.92 4.09
C ILE A 263 -5.87 2.29 5.54
N ASN A 264 -6.16 1.28 6.35
CA ASN A 264 -6.46 1.42 7.77
C ASN A 264 -5.46 0.60 8.59
N VAL A 265 -5.11 1.10 9.76
CA VAL A 265 -4.37 0.34 10.78
C VAL A 265 -5.24 0.23 12.01
N THR A 266 -5.41 -0.98 12.54
CA THR A 266 -6.13 -1.25 13.79
C THR A 266 -5.23 -1.98 14.77
N THR A 267 -5.42 -1.72 16.07
CA THR A 267 -4.75 -2.40 17.18
C THR A 267 -5.69 -3.34 17.95
N ASP A 268 -6.94 -3.46 17.50
CA ASP A 268 -7.96 -4.32 18.15
C ASP A 268 -7.87 -5.80 17.73
N GLY A 269 -6.76 -6.20 17.12
CA GLY A 269 -6.54 -7.53 16.57
C GLY A 269 -6.71 -7.61 15.06
N LYS A 270 -6.59 -8.82 14.52
CA LYS A 270 -6.71 -9.06 13.07
C LYS A 270 -8.12 -8.70 12.57
N PRO A 271 -8.26 -7.72 11.65
CA PRO A 271 -9.58 -7.37 11.14
C PRO A 271 -10.20 -8.52 10.32
N ILE A 272 -11.50 -8.70 10.48
CA ILE A 272 -12.26 -9.65 9.66
C ILE A 272 -12.60 -8.97 8.34
N VAL A 273 -12.02 -9.47 7.25
CA VAL A 273 -12.18 -8.89 5.91
C VAL A 273 -13.04 -9.81 5.04
N LYS A 274 -14.08 -9.26 4.44
CA LYS A 274 -14.78 -9.91 3.35
C LYS A 274 -14.08 -9.54 2.04
N THR A 275 -13.23 -10.43 1.54
CA THR A 275 -12.48 -10.22 0.30
C THR A 275 -13.40 -9.98 -0.88
N ASN A 276 -13.25 -8.85 -1.56
CA ASN A 276 -13.95 -8.58 -2.82
C ASN A 276 -13.16 -9.17 -4.00
N LYS A 277 -13.71 -10.19 -4.63
CA LYS A 277 -13.12 -10.85 -5.82
C LYS A 277 -13.54 -10.20 -7.14
N ALA A 278 -14.42 -9.20 -7.12
CA ALA A 278 -14.80 -8.48 -8.31
C ALA A 278 -13.77 -7.40 -8.63
N LEU A 279 -13.09 -7.52 -9.78
CA LEU A 279 -12.20 -6.48 -10.27
C LEU A 279 -13.03 -5.29 -10.80
N PRO A 280 -12.65 -4.05 -10.48
CA PRO A 280 -13.21 -2.87 -11.12
C PRO A 280 -12.81 -2.85 -12.61
N LYS A 281 -13.44 -2.01 -13.41
CA LYS A 281 -12.96 -1.76 -14.76
C LYS A 281 -11.60 -1.07 -14.73
N LEU A 282 -10.70 -1.49 -15.62
CA LEU A 282 -9.39 -0.89 -15.76
C LEU A 282 -9.52 0.54 -16.31
N VAL A 283 -8.87 1.50 -15.66
CA VAL A 283 -8.85 2.88 -16.09
C VAL A 283 -7.53 3.20 -16.80
N LEU A 284 -7.59 3.69 -18.03
CA LEU A 284 -6.41 4.23 -18.71
C LEU A 284 -6.13 5.66 -18.21
N ASP A 285 -4.95 5.87 -17.62
CA ASP A 285 -4.55 7.15 -17.04
C ASP A 285 -3.13 7.53 -17.44
N ASN A 286 -3.01 8.48 -18.36
CA ASN A 286 -1.72 8.96 -18.87
C ASN A 286 -0.93 9.82 -17.86
N LYS A 287 -1.54 10.19 -16.74
CA LYS A 287 -0.98 11.10 -15.74
C LYS A 287 -0.42 10.39 -14.50
N LEU A 288 -0.40 9.06 -14.49
CA LEU A 288 0.20 8.32 -13.39
C LEU A 288 1.67 8.70 -13.19
N THR A 289 2.01 9.12 -11.98
CA THR A 289 3.37 9.48 -11.56
C THR A 289 3.96 8.37 -10.68
N ASP A 290 5.29 8.26 -10.63
CA ASP A 290 6.00 7.20 -9.88
C ASP A 290 5.99 7.44 -8.35
N ASN A 291 4.90 7.97 -7.82
CA ASN A 291 4.78 8.33 -6.41
C ASN A 291 3.88 7.33 -5.68
N ILE A 292 4.34 6.93 -4.50
CA ILE A 292 3.47 6.34 -3.47
C ILE A 292 3.01 7.48 -2.58
N GLN A 293 1.71 7.64 -2.48
CA GLN A 293 1.08 8.48 -1.49
C GLN A 293 0.06 7.63 -0.74
N VAL A 294 0.39 7.30 0.50
CA VAL A 294 -0.43 6.46 1.35
C VAL A 294 -1.01 7.29 2.48
N GLY A 295 -2.32 7.51 2.45
CA GLY A 295 -3.06 8.01 3.60
C GLY A 295 -3.55 6.81 4.41
N LEU A 296 -3.11 6.69 5.65
CA LEU A 296 -3.56 5.64 6.55
C LEU A 296 -4.12 6.24 7.84
N THR A 297 -4.98 5.50 8.51
CA THR A 297 -5.46 5.86 9.83
C THR A 297 -4.91 4.87 10.85
N ALA A 298 -4.50 5.39 12.03
CA ALA A 298 -4.08 4.59 13.16
C ALA A 298 -4.96 4.94 14.37
N ASP A 299 -5.60 3.94 14.95
CA ASP A 299 -6.44 4.09 16.13
C ASP A 299 -5.66 3.74 17.39
N ILE A 300 -5.65 4.67 18.36
CA ILE A 300 -5.09 4.49 19.70
C ILE A 300 -6.27 4.35 20.65
N PRO A 301 -6.60 3.15 21.14
CA PRO A 301 -7.71 2.94 22.07
C PRO A 301 -7.54 3.80 23.33
N TYR A 302 -8.62 4.33 23.87
CA TYR A 302 -8.57 5.14 25.09
C TYR A 302 -7.95 4.41 26.27
N THR A 303 -8.08 3.09 26.34
CA THR A 303 -7.41 2.26 27.34
C THR A 303 -5.89 2.32 27.23
N HIS A 304 -5.36 2.36 26.00
CA HIS A 304 -3.92 2.49 25.76
C HIS A 304 -3.43 3.91 26.06
N ALA A 305 -4.15 4.92 25.58
CA ALA A 305 -3.86 6.32 25.89
C ALA A 305 -3.88 6.61 27.40
N THR A 306 -4.83 5.98 28.12
CA THR A 306 -4.89 6.03 29.59
C THR A 306 -3.63 5.47 30.24
N LYS A 307 -3.17 4.28 29.82
CA LYS A 307 -1.93 3.70 30.36
C LYS A 307 -0.72 4.60 30.12
N MET A 308 -0.61 5.20 28.95
CA MET A 308 0.48 6.13 28.63
C MET A 308 0.43 7.39 29.53
N LEU A 309 -0.77 7.94 29.76
CA LEU A 309 -0.94 9.08 30.66
C LEU A 309 -0.61 8.69 32.10
N GLN A 310 -1.07 7.55 32.60
CA GLN A 310 -0.76 7.03 33.94
C GLN A 310 0.74 6.92 34.16
N GLN A 311 1.51 6.42 33.21
CA GLN A 311 2.97 6.32 33.29
C GLN A 311 3.65 7.67 33.51
N GLN A 312 3.05 8.75 33.03
CA GLN A 312 3.60 10.10 33.14
C GLN A 312 3.18 10.84 34.41
N VAL A 313 1.93 10.65 34.85
CA VAL A 313 1.37 11.51 35.92
C VAL A 313 1.05 10.76 37.21
N ALA A 314 0.86 9.43 37.17
CA ALA A 314 0.48 8.67 38.37
C ALA A 314 1.61 8.65 39.42
N ASN A 315 1.22 8.83 40.67
CA ASN A 315 2.10 8.94 41.83
C ASN A 315 3.09 10.13 41.79
N GLN A 316 2.91 11.08 40.86
CA GLN A 316 3.68 12.29 40.82
C GLN A 316 3.08 13.33 41.78
N THR A 317 3.98 14.05 42.50
CA THR A 317 3.59 15.16 43.39
C THR A 317 4.05 16.49 42.85
N TYR A 318 3.10 17.36 42.60
CA TYR A 318 3.32 18.70 42.09
C TYR A 318 3.23 19.72 43.21
N LYS A 319 4.13 20.69 43.22
CA LYS A 319 4.20 21.77 44.20
C LYS A 319 3.83 23.11 43.59
N PHE A 320 3.01 23.89 44.27
CA PHE A 320 2.54 25.20 43.84
C PHE A 320 2.75 26.20 44.95
N ASP A 321 2.73 27.50 44.65
CA ASP A 321 2.80 28.60 45.57
C ASP A 321 3.99 28.47 46.54
N ASP A 322 5.20 28.31 45.98
CA ASP A 322 6.47 28.13 46.71
C ASP A 322 6.42 26.96 47.73
N GLY A 323 5.72 25.91 47.37
CA GLY A 323 5.61 24.68 48.18
C GLY A 323 4.52 24.73 49.26
N LYS A 324 3.74 25.82 49.35
CA LYS A 324 2.61 25.93 50.28
C LYS A 324 1.47 24.98 49.90
N SER A 325 1.31 24.73 48.59
CA SER A 325 0.31 23.79 48.03
C SER A 325 1.01 22.61 47.37
N GLN A 326 0.51 21.42 47.57
CA GLN A 326 0.99 20.18 46.95
C GLN A 326 -0.18 19.36 46.44
N LEU A 327 0.00 18.71 45.32
CA LEU A 327 -1.00 17.80 44.73
C LEU A 327 -0.31 16.53 44.24
N THR A 328 -0.78 15.39 44.71
CA THR A 328 -0.36 14.09 44.22
C THR A 328 -1.49 13.53 43.32
N VAL A 329 -1.16 13.15 42.10
CA VAL A 329 -2.05 12.44 41.21
C VAL A 329 -1.89 10.94 41.48
N LYS A 330 -2.93 10.28 42.00
CA LYS A 330 -2.91 8.84 42.30
C LYS A 330 -3.19 8.00 41.08
N ASP A 331 -4.13 8.45 40.28
CA ASP A 331 -4.58 7.75 39.08
C ASP A 331 -5.08 8.74 38.03
N ALA A 332 -5.09 8.32 36.77
CA ALA A 332 -5.58 9.11 35.64
C ALA A 332 -6.31 8.24 34.63
N ALA A 333 -7.29 8.80 33.94
CA ALA A 333 -7.97 8.13 32.81
C ALA A 333 -8.34 9.15 31.73
N ILE A 334 -8.44 8.65 30.49
CA ILE A 334 -8.87 9.42 29.32
C ILE A 334 -10.14 8.79 28.76
N SER A 335 -11.11 9.64 28.42
CA SER A 335 -12.35 9.25 27.75
C SER A 335 -12.80 10.29 26.73
N PRO A 336 -13.62 9.93 25.74
CA PRO A 336 -14.14 10.89 24.77
C PRO A 336 -15.23 11.77 25.36
N ALA A 337 -15.30 13.01 24.91
CA ALA A 337 -16.37 13.97 25.24
C ALA A 337 -16.65 14.90 24.04
N GLY A 338 -17.31 14.35 23.03
CA GLY A 338 -17.54 15.05 21.77
C GLY A 338 -16.26 15.21 20.97
N ASP A 339 -15.88 16.43 20.68
CA ASP A 339 -14.60 16.81 20.01
C ASP A 339 -13.44 17.02 21.00
N GLN A 340 -13.69 16.82 22.31
CA GLN A 340 -12.73 16.99 23.38
C GLN A 340 -12.43 15.65 24.07
N LEU A 341 -11.31 15.60 24.78
CA LEU A 341 -11.00 14.53 25.72
C LEU A 341 -11.41 14.95 27.12
N THR A 342 -12.01 14.05 27.86
CA THR A 342 -12.16 14.15 29.31
C THR A 342 -10.95 13.48 29.98
N LEU A 343 -10.28 14.21 30.82
CA LEU A 343 -9.18 13.74 31.67
C LEU A 343 -9.74 13.59 33.09
N MET A 344 -9.79 12.39 33.62
CA MET A 344 -10.06 12.11 35.03
C MET A 344 -8.73 12.00 35.77
N LEU A 345 -8.58 12.72 36.87
CA LEU A 345 -7.43 12.63 37.78
C LEU A 345 -7.96 12.33 39.19
N ASP A 346 -7.49 11.25 39.79
CA ASP A 346 -7.69 10.98 41.21
C ASP A 346 -6.56 11.66 41.99
N VAL A 347 -6.90 12.60 42.83
CA VAL A 347 -5.94 13.49 43.44
C VAL A 347 -5.99 13.47 44.97
N ASP A 348 -4.81 13.65 45.59
CA ASP A 348 -4.61 13.93 47.00
C ASP A 348 -3.83 15.24 47.12
N GLY A 349 -4.52 16.29 47.50
CA GLY A 349 -3.97 17.63 47.61
C GLY A 349 -3.96 18.16 49.03
N LYS A 350 -2.97 18.99 49.34
CA LYS A 350 -2.88 19.76 50.58
C LYS A 350 -2.38 21.16 50.34
N THR A 351 -2.92 22.10 51.13
CA THR A 351 -2.43 23.52 51.13
C THR A 351 -2.35 24.03 52.57
N LYS A 352 -1.34 24.87 52.81
CA LYS A 352 -1.17 25.56 54.09
C LYS A 352 -1.98 26.86 54.05
N ALA A 353 -2.87 27.07 54.98
CA ALA A 353 -3.68 28.26 55.18
C ALA A 353 -3.40 28.82 56.59
N GLY A 354 -2.36 29.59 56.73
CA GLY A 354 -1.87 30.03 58.02
C GLY A 354 -1.35 28.87 58.87
N LEU A 355 -1.95 28.66 60.06
CA LEU A 355 -1.60 27.57 60.99
C LEU A 355 -2.33 26.26 60.64
N PHE A 356 -3.26 26.25 59.71
CA PHE A 356 -4.07 25.10 59.34
C PHE A 356 -3.61 24.49 58.03
N THR A 357 -3.75 23.16 57.94
CA THR A 357 -3.58 22.45 56.67
C THR A 357 -4.96 21.96 56.16
N LYS A 358 -5.33 22.42 54.95
CA LYS A 358 -6.51 21.93 54.27
C LYS A 358 -6.10 20.81 53.31
N LYS A 359 -6.75 19.68 53.42
CA LYS A 359 -6.54 18.49 52.58
C LYS A 359 -7.75 18.27 51.67
N ILE A 360 -7.52 17.89 50.44
CA ILE A 360 -8.56 17.48 49.47
C ILE A 360 -8.22 16.14 48.87
N VAL A 361 -9.18 15.24 48.77
CA VAL A 361 -9.04 13.95 48.09
C VAL A 361 -10.28 13.71 47.26
N GLY A 362 -10.07 13.16 46.04
CA GLY A 362 -11.16 12.80 45.14
C GLY A 362 -10.82 12.98 43.68
N LYS A 363 -11.83 12.83 42.86
CA LYS A 363 -11.67 12.90 41.40
C LYS A 363 -11.90 14.30 40.87
N VAL A 364 -11.05 14.71 39.94
CA VAL A 364 -11.13 15.97 39.19
C VAL A 364 -11.29 15.63 37.71
N TYR A 365 -12.25 16.26 37.07
CA TYR A 365 -12.47 16.08 35.63
C TYR A 365 -12.18 17.38 34.89
N LEU A 366 -11.30 17.26 33.86
CA LEU A 366 -10.97 18.34 32.95
C LEU A 366 -11.35 17.94 31.53
N ARG A 367 -11.59 18.92 30.69
CA ARG A 367 -11.76 18.76 29.25
C ARG A 367 -10.66 19.49 28.51
N GLY A 368 -10.21 18.96 27.38
CA GLY A 368 -9.23 19.59 26.52
C GLY A 368 -9.34 19.08 25.09
N THR A 369 -8.99 19.93 24.15
CA THR A 369 -8.99 19.61 22.73
C THR A 369 -7.66 18.96 22.36
N PRO A 370 -7.64 17.71 21.86
CA PRO A 370 -6.41 17.05 21.45
C PRO A 370 -5.90 17.63 20.13
N TYR A 371 -4.59 17.67 19.99
CA TYR A 371 -3.92 18.04 18.74
C TYR A 371 -2.59 17.30 18.62
N TYR A 372 -2.10 17.17 17.40
CA TYR A 372 -0.77 16.63 17.15
C TYR A 372 0.25 17.77 17.08
N ASP A 373 1.30 17.66 17.87
CA ASP A 373 2.46 18.55 17.82
C ASP A 373 3.58 17.88 17.02
N ALA A 374 3.78 18.33 15.79
CA ALA A 374 4.80 17.80 14.88
C ALA A 374 6.23 18.02 15.39
N THR A 375 6.47 19.07 16.20
CA THR A 375 7.80 19.38 16.73
C THR A 375 8.30 18.34 17.72
N THR A 376 7.38 17.83 18.55
CA THR A 376 7.69 16.82 19.57
C THR A 376 7.22 15.41 19.18
N ALA A 377 6.54 15.27 18.04
CA ALA A 377 5.88 14.07 17.58
C ALA A 377 5.01 13.45 18.69
N SER A 378 4.10 14.26 19.23
CA SER A 378 3.28 13.90 20.39
C SER A 378 1.83 14.35 20.23
N ILE A 379 0.91 13.61 20.84
CA ILE A 379 -0.48 14.04 21.03
C ILE A 379 -0.54 14.84 22.33
N LYS A 380 -0.97 16.07 22.22
CA LYS A 380 -1.12 17.03 23.33
C LYS A 380 -2.57 17.50 23.42
N VAL A 381 -2.89 18.20 24.49
CA VAL A 381 -4.20 18.85 24.67
C VAL A 381 -4.00 20.35 24.81
N LYS A 382 -4.94 21.12 24.29
CA LYS A 382 -5.05 22.58 24.47
C LYS A 382 -6.41 22.93 25.05
N ASP A 383 -6.56 24.18 25.46
CA ASP A 383 -7.82 24.72 26.00
C ASP A 383 -8.35 23.89 27.17
N VAL A 384 -7.43 23.47 28.06
CA VAL A 384 -7.78 22.63 29.22
C VAL A 384 -8.59 23.46 30.24
N ASP A 385 -9.80 23.02 30.56
CA ASP A 385 -10.61 23.59 31.64
C ASP A 385 -11.34 22.49 32.42
N TYR A 386 -11.75 22.82 33.64
CA TYR A 386 -12.55 21.93 34.47
C TYR A 386 -13.95 21.73 33.85
N THR A 387 -14.53 20.56 34.08
CA THR A 387 -15.97 20.40 33.86
C THR A 387 -16.74 21.30 34.83
N LEU A 388 -17.94 21.75 34.45
CA LEU A 388 -18.74 22.69 35.27
C LEU A 388 -18.90 22.19 36.71
N GLU A 389 -19.28 20.95 36.89
CA GLU A 389 -19.46 20.36 38.21
C GLU A 389 -18.16 20.32 39.02
N THR A 390 -17.05 19.93 38.40
CA THR A 390 -15.74 19.95 39.04
C THR A 390 -15.35 21.36 39.46
N LYS A 391 -15.59 22.36 38.61
CA LYS A 391 -15.29 23.78 38.86
C LYS A 391 -16.08 24.31 40.07
N ASP A 392 -17.36 24.06 40.12
CA ASP A 392 -18.25 24.48 41.20
C ASP A 392 -17.84 23.84 42.55
N LYS A 393 -17.58 22.54 42.53
CA LYS A 393 -17.13 21.81 43.73
C LYS A 393 -15.76 22.36 44.23
N LEU A 394 -14.81 22.61 43.32
CA LEU A 394 -13.50 23.15 43.66
C LEU A 394 -13.57 24.56 44.20
N LEU A 395 -14.40 25.43 43.65
CA LEU A 395 -14.57 26.79 44.16
C LEU A 395 -15.05 26.79 45.62
N ASN A 396 -15.93 25.86 45.98
CA ASN A 396 -16.49 25.73 47.32
C ASN A 396 -15.55 25.05 48.33
N THR A 397 -14.69 24.11 47.86
CA THR A 397 -13.94 23.22 48.76
C THR A 397 -12.43 23.45 48.67
N ALA A 398 -11.87 23.83 47.51
CA ALA A 398 -10.47 23.93 47.25
C ALA A 398 -10.17 24.99 46.19
N SER A 399 -10.55 26.23 46.42
CA SER A 399 -10.38 27.37 45.47
C SER A 399 -8.95 27.55 44.97
N TRP A 400 -7.92 27.14 45.77
CA TRP A 400 -6.53 27.17 45.33
C TRP A 400 -6.24 26.22 44.15
N LEU A 401 -6.97 25.09 44.07
CA LEU A 401 -6.84 24.13 42.95
C LEU A 401 -7.60 24.61 41.70
N ALA A 402 -8.64 25.44 41.87
CA ALA A 402 -9.40 26.01 40.76
C ALA A 402 -8.61 27.07 39.96
N LYS A 403 -7.43 27.50 40.45
CA LYS A 403 -6.59 28.48 39.76
C LYS A 403 -5.93 27.92 38.51
N ASN A 404 -5.63 28.81 37.59
CA ASN A 404 -5.06 28.43 36.25
C ASN A 404 -3.77 27.62 36.34
N LYS A 405 -2.90 27.85 37.32
CA LYS A 405 -1.63 27.12 37.47
C LYS A 405 -1.75 25.60 37.43
N PHE A 406 -2.83 25.02 37.97
CA PHE A 406 -3.03 23.59 37.91
C PHE A 406 -3.46 23.15 36.49
N LYS A 407 -4.35 23.88 35.84
CA LYS A 407 -4.76 23.60 34.46
C LYS A 407 -3.59 23.70 33.52
N ASP A 408 -2.78 24.76 33.63
CA ASP A 408 -1.61 24.96 32.79
C ASP A 408 -0.58 23.83 32.98
N MET A 409 -0.39 23.40 34.25
CA MET A 409 0.48 22.25 34.53
C MET A 409 -0.06 20.96 33.88
N ILE A 410 -1.35 20.65 34.04
CA ILE A 410 -1.95 19.46 33.42
C ILE A 410 -1.83 19.54 31.89
N GLN A 411 -2.09 20.69 31.31
CA GLN A 411 -1.95 20.89 29.85
C GLN A 411 -0.51 20.61 29.38
N GLN A 412 0.50 20.97 30.17
CA GLN A 412 1.91 20.70 29.86
C GLN A 412 2.29 19.22 30.07
N GLN A 413 1.69 18.56 31.07
CA GLN A 413 1.99 17.16 31.39
C GLN A 413 1.26 16.15 30.49
N VAL A 414 0.12 16.52 29.90
CA VAL A 414 -0.56 15.64 28.93
C VAL A 414 0.21 15.66 27.62
N ASN A 415 1.15 14.74 27.53
CA ASN A 415 2.02 14.58 26.39
C ASN A 415 2.15 13.09 26.08
N ILE A 416 1.44 12.64 25.07
CA ILE A 416 1.46 11.24 24.62
C ILE A 416 2.46 11.14 23.47
N PRO A 417 3.71 10.73 23.70
CA PRO A 417 4.71 10.63 22.65
C PRO A 417 4.32 9.51 21.67
N VAL A 418 4.40 9.81 20.38
CA VAL A 418 4.13 8.84 19.31
C VAL A 418 5.31 8.71 18.34
N LYS A 419 6.45 9.31 18.68
CA LYS A 419 7.66 9.31 17.85
C LYS A 419 8.19 7.90 17.59
N ASP A 420 8.27 7.10 18.64
CA ASP A 420 8.79 5.73 18.54
C ASP A 420 7.84 4.87 17.68
N GLN A 421 6.54 5.02 17.86
CA GLN A 421 5.53 4.33 17.08
C GLN A 421 5.59 4.70 15.59
N LEU A 422 5.80 5.98 15.26
CA LEU A 422 6.00 6.44 13.88
C LEU A 422 7.30 5.89 13.29
N THR A 423 8.37 5.87 14.08
CA THR A 423 9.67 5.31 13.66
C THR A 423 9.58 3.81 13.43
N ASP A 424 8.91 3.08 14.31
CA ASP A 424 8.71 1.64 14.18
C ASP A 424 7.77 1.29 13.02
N ALA A 425 6.74 2.10 12.80
CA ALA A 425 5.89 1.98 11.63
C ALA A 425 6.69 2.18 10.33
N HIS A 426 7.58 3.19 10.29
CA HIS A 426 8.47 3.41 9.15
C HIS A 426 9.37 2.19 8.90
N LYS A 427 10.04 1.69 9.95
CA LYS A 427 10.90 0.51 9.86
C LYS A 427 10.12 -0.73 9.42
N SER A 428 8.95 -0.96 10.01
CA SER A 428 8.11 -2.13 9.69
C SER A 428 7.61 -2.10 8.24
N LEU A 429 7.15 -0.95 7.76
CA LEU A 429 6.75 -0.78 6.36
C LEU A 429 7.92 -0.97 5.40
N GLN A 430 9.10 -0.41 5.73
CA GLN A 430 10.30 -0.59 4.91
C GLN A 430 10.74 -2.06 4.90
N GLN A 431 10.75 -2.74 6.05
CA GLN A 431 11.07 -4.16 6.14
C GLN A 431 10.05 -5.05 5.39
N ALA A 432 8.78 -4.69 5.40
CA ALA A 432 7.76 -5.40 4.62
C ALA A 432 8.02 -5.26 3.12
N LEU A 433 8.40 -4.06 2.65
CA LEU A 433 8.80 -3.83 1.27
C LEU A 433 10.07 -4.60 0.90
N ASP A 434 11.06 -4.62 1.79
CA ASP A 434 12.35 -5.30 1.56
C ASP A 434 12.18 -6.83 1.55
N LYS A 435 11.35 -7.40 2.43
CA LYS A 435 11.06 -8.84 2.49
C LYS A 435 10.28 -9.33 1.28
N GLN A 436 9.39 -8.52 0.75
CA GLN A 436 8.60 -8.84 -0.46
C GLN A 436 9.35 -8.53 -1.75
N GLY A 437 10.66 -8.29 -1.70
CA GLY A 437 11.50 -7.95 -2.85
C GLY A 437 11.33 -8.88 -4.05
N ARG A 438 10.89 -10.13 -3.85
CA ARG A 438 10.51 -11.06 -4.92
C ARG A 438 9.06 -11.52 -4.70
N VAL A 439 8.12 -10.83 -5.36
CA VAL A 439 6.67 -11.11 -5.26
C VAL A 439 6.29 -12.37 -6.05
N HIS A 440 7.03 -12.66 -7.10
CA HIS A 440 6.92 -13.84 -7.94
C HIS A 440 8.33 -14.24 -8.40
N GLU A 441 8.51 -15.48 -8.89
CA GLU A 441 9.82 -15.94 -9.39
C GLU A 441 10.43 -15.01 -10.45
N SER A 442 9.57 -14.33 -11.21
CA SER A 442 9.94 -13.43 -12.30
C SER A 442 9.81 -11.95 -11.97
N VAL A 443 9.34 -11.55 -10.78
CA VAL A 443 9.05 -10.14 -10.46
C VAL A 443 9.76 -9.71 -9.19
N MET A 444 10.67 -8.76 -9.34
CA MET A 444 11.36 -8.11 -8.23
C MET A 444 10.71 -6.75 -7.93
N LEU A 445 10.28 -6.56 -6.69
CA LEU A 445 9.74 -5.31 -6.17
C LEU A 445 10.78 -4.62 -5.30
N LYS A 446 11.06 -3.34 -5.55
CA LYS A 446 11.92 -2.50 -4.70
C LYS A 446 11.16 -1.24 -4.32
N GLY A 447 11.15 -0.91 -3.03
CA GLY A 447 10.46 0.27 -2.54
C GLY A 447 11.25 1.00 -1.47
N LYS A 448 10.99 2.30 -1.36
CA LYS A 448 11.57 3.15 -0.31
C LYS A 448 10.48 4.05 0.26
N ILE A 449 10.26 3.97 1.57
CA ILE A 449 9.47 4.95 2.30
C ILE A 449 10.36 6.17 2.55
N GLN A 450 9.89 7.34 2.14
CA GLN A 450 10.64 8.61 2.26
C GLN A 450 10.24 9.36 3.51
N THR A 451 8.93 9.57 3.71
CA THR A 451 8.40 10.30 4.88
C THR A 451 7.17 9.61 5.43
N ILE A 452 7.00 9.72 6.75
CA ILE A 452 5.75 9.41 7.46
C ILE A 452 5.44 10.63 8.32
N GLU A 453 4.28 11.25 8.11
CA GLU A 453 3.85 12.46 8.77
C GLU A 453 2.41 12.29 9.29
N THR A 454 2.13 12.78 10.50
CA THR A 454 0.76 12.85 11.01
C THR A 454 0.11 14.15 10.51
N ASP A 455 -1.04 14.04 9.90
CA ASP A 455 -1.79 15.18 9.33
C ASP A 455 -2.77 15.76 10.35
N ASN A 456 -3.62 14.91 10.93
CA ASN A 456 -4.66 15.35 11.86
C ASN A 456 -5.02 14.24 12.86
N ILE A 457 -5.75 14.64 13.91
CA ILE A 457 -6.27 13.75 14.93
C ILE A 457 -7.78 13.92 15.00
N TYR A 458 -8.50 12.80 15.12
CA TYR A 458 -9.95 12.75 15.33
C TYR A 458 -10.28 11.87 16.52
N LEU A 459 -11.37 12.18 17.21
CA LEU A 459 -11.90 11.33 18.26
C LEU A 459 -13.00 10.43 17.70
N THR A 460 -12.91 9.15 18.02
CA THR A 460 -13.94 8.16 17.73
C THR A 460 -14.56 7.68 19.04
N PRO A 461 -15.66 6.93 19.05
CA PRO A 461 -16.24 6.40 20.29
C PRO A 461 -15.27 5.55 21.12
N THR A 462 -14.29 4.88 20.49
CA THR A 462 -13.42 3.90 21.13
C THR A 462 -11.95 4.27 21.14
N ALA A 463 -11.53 5.24 20.33
CA ALA A 463 -10.12 5.53 20.12
C ALA A 463 -9.83 6.99 19.72
N ILE A 464 -8.59 7.41 19.95
CA ILE A 464 -7.99 8.59 19.29
C ILE A 464 -7.48 8.11 17.94
N ARG A 465 -8.01 8.66 16.83
CA ARG A 465 -7.61 8.33 15.47
C ARG A 465 -6.64 9.33 14.93
N ALA A 466 -5.45 8.88 14.59
CA ALA A 466 -4.45 9.67 13.88
C ALA A 466 -4.55 9.41 12.38
N VAL A 467 -4.50 10.47 11.57
CA VAL A 467 -4.36 10.40 10.11
C VAL A 467 -2.90 10.58 9.75
N ILE A 468 -2.36 9.60 9.07
CA ILE A 468 -0.94 9.53 8.74
C ILE A 468 -0.80 9.54 7.21
N ASN A 469 0.12 10.35 6.71
CA ASN A 469 0.51 10.37 5.31
C ASN A 469 1.92 9.80 5.17
N ALA A 470 2.05 8.73 4.41
CA ALA A 470 3.34 8.19 4.01
C ALA A 470 3.59 8.49 2.53
N LYS A 471 4.80 8.90 2.20
CA LYS A 471 5.27 9.12 0.82
C LYS A 471 6.46 8.21 0.56
N GLY A 472 6.57 7.74 -0.69
CA GLY A 472 7.65 6.86 -1.06
C GLY A 472 7.71 6.61 -2.56
N SER A 473 8.53 5.64 -2.94
CA SER A 473 8.65 5.16 -4.32
C SER A 473 8.63 3.62 -4.33
N LEU A 474 8.09 3.06 -5.41
CA LEU A 474 8.07 1.63 -5.65
C LEU A 474 8.43 1.37 -7.10
N THR A 475 9.18 0.31 -7.37
CA THR A 475 9.57 -0.12 -8.72
C THR A 475 9.38 -1.63 -8.82
N ALA A 476 8.84 -2.10 -9.93
CA ALA A 476 8.79 -3.52 -10.24
C ALA A 476 9.61 -3.81 -11.51
N THR A 477 10.48 -4.79 -11.45
CA THR A 477 11.27 -5.24 -12.58
C THR A 477 10.93 -6.70 -12.88
N ILE A 478 10.72 -7.02 -14.14
CA ILE A 478 10.54 -8.40 -14.60
C ILE A 478 11.89 -8.91 -15.07
N ASP A 479 12.46 -9.85 -14.30
CA ASP A 479 13.82 -10.38 -14.53
C ASP A 479 13.80 -11.63 -15.43
N LYS A 480 12.70 -12.40 -15.39
CA LYS A 480 12.53 -13.65 -16.17
C LYS A 480 11.13 -13.70 -16.76
N LEU A 481 11.04 -14.12 -18.00
CA LEU A 481 9.80 -14.42 -18.71
C LEU A 481 9.72 -15.91 -18.98
#